data_0d8229c512d28af8a84e598948ee55fc
#
_entry.id   0d8229c512d28af8a84e598948ee55fc
#
_cell.length_a   1.000
_cell.length_b   1.000
_cell.length_c   1.000
_cell.angle_alpha   90.00
_cell.angle_beta   90.00
_cell.angle_gamma   90.00
#
_symmetry.space_group_name_H-M   'P 1'
#
loop_
_entity.id
_entity.type
_entity.pdbx_description
1 polymer ?
#
loop_
_entity_poly.entity_id
_entity_poly.type
_entity_poly.pdbx_seq_one_letter_code
_entity_poly.pdbx_strand_id
1 'polypeptide(L)'
;MEKYTLGGYPDPFATQEEKLQKSYGINYFKRMYYDWVNDTNVTDDKAKRYERCRNYADGLQSVDKYKDIVGAEGDTSYLSLNWEVVPIIPKFVDVLMGGLINQEHKVKCSAIDPVSLDKRMQDKLDIQMNMAMREYNKKMAMITKLPFDKNQEQLPRDNDELELYMQLNYKQAVEIAMEQGIELSLYLNDWDEVRKRVIRDLITLNIGATKTGVDPNGITMRYVNPSNLITSYSRHPDFKNITHA
;
A
#
# COMPACT_ATOMS: atom_id res chain seq x y z
N MET A 1 24.06 24.63 26.06
CA MET A 1 23.45 23.33 25.70
C MET A 1 24.59 22.34 25.59
N GLU A 2 24.69 21.43 26.56
CA GLU A 2 25.67 20.35 26.51
C GLU A 2 25.38 19.45 25.31
N LYS A 3 26.36 19.32 24.43
CA LYS A 3 26.31 18.34 23.34
C LYS A 3 26.43 16.94 23.97
N TYR A 4 25.31 16.33 24.27
CA TYR A 4 25.29 14.91 24.59
C TYR A 4 25.71 14.12 23.37
N THR A 5 26.91 13.57 23.39
CA THR A 5 27.35 12.57 22.44
C THR A 5 26.61 11.26 22.74
N LEU A 6 25.43 11.10 22.19
CA LEU A 6 24.73 9.83 22.23
C LEU A 6 25.47 8.84 21.33
N GLY A 7 25.73 7.63 21.85
CA GLY A 7 26.28 6.52 21.05
C GLY A 7 25.43 6.23 19.81
N GLY A 8 25.94 5.40 18.91
CA GLY A 8 25.19 4.96 17.73
C GLY A 8 23.87 4.26 18.06
N TYR A 9 23.10 3.90 17.05
CA TYR A 9 21.92 3.05 17.24
C TYR A 9 22.33 1.73 17.89
N PRO A 10 21.49 1.17 18.78
CA PRO A 10 21.67 -0.19 19.27
C PRO A 10 21.77 -1.17 18.09
N ASP A 11 22.53 -2.27 18.29
CA ASP A 11 22.78 -3.24 17.22
C ASP A 11 21.46 -3.80 16.65
N PRO A 12 21.14 -3.60 15.36
CA PRO A 12 19.93 -4.12 14.74
C PRO A 12 19.93 -5.66 14.67
N PHE A 13 21.10 -6.29 14.76
CA PHE A 13 21.27 -7.74 14.74
C PHE A 13 21.32 -8.37 16.15
N ALA A 14 21.09 -7.58 17.21
CA ALA A 14 20.97 -8.09 18.56
C ALA A 14 19.94 -9.22 18.66
N THR A 15 20.16 -10.14 19.61
CA THR A 15 19.26 -11.27 19.83
C THR A 15 17.85 -10.80 20.21
N GLN A 16 16.85 -11.65 19.99
CA GLN A 16 15.47 -11.29 20.32
C GLN A 16 15.28 -11.01 21.82
N GLU A 17 16.00 -11.71 22.67
CA GLU A 17 16.00 -11.50 24.13
C GLU A 17 16.56 -10.12 24.49
N GLU A 18 17.65 -9.68 23.86
CA GLU A 18 18.22 -8.35 24.06
C GLU A 18 17.27 -7.24 23.56
N LYS A 19 16.59 -7.46 22.42
CA LYS A 19 15.62 -6.51 21.88
C LYS A 19 14.39 -6.34 22.76
N LEU A 20 14.00 -7.36 23.51
CA LEU A 20 12.91 -7.32 24.48
C LEU A 20 13.28 -6.55 25.77
N GLN A 21 14.56 -6.30 26.01
CA GLN A 21 14.97 -5.52 27.17
C GLN A 21 14.53 -4.07 27.02
N LYS A 22 13.97 -3.53 28.13
CA LYS A 22 13.52 -2.13 28.19
C LYS A 22 14.64 -1.14 27.85
N SER A 23 15.89 -1.44 28.23
CA SER A 23 17.06 -0.62 27.94
C SER A 23 17.34 -0.47 26.45
N TYR A 24 17.15 -1.55 25.67
CA TYR A 24 17.33 -1.52 24.21
C TYR A 24 16.31 -0.56 23.55
N GLY A 25 15.04 -0.72 23.88
CA GLY A 25 13.99 0.13 23.34
C GLY A 25 14.14 1.62 23.72
N ILE A 26 14.53 1.90 24.98
CA ILE A 26 14.81 3.28 25.43
C ILE A 26 15.98 3.90 24.67
N ASN A 27 17.08 3.15 24.48
CA ASN A 27 18.26 3.66 23.78
C ASN A 27 17.96 3.89 22.30
N TYR A 28 17.19 2.99 21.67
CA TYR A 28 16.77 3.13 20.29
C TYR A 28 15.91 4.39 20.11
N PHE A 29 14.90 4.57 21.00
CA PHE A 29 14.02 5.74 20.96
C PHE A 29 14.76 7.05 21.23
N LYS A 30 15.68 7.07 22.21
CA LYS A 30 16.52 8.25 22.50
C LYS A 30 17.34 8.64 21.27
N ARG A 31 17.89 7.67 20.54
CA ARG A 31 18.66 7.96 19.34
C ARG A 31 17.80 8.50 18.21
N MET A 32 16.63 7.90 17.96
CA MET A 32 15.68 8.42 16.99
C MET A 32 15.26 9.86 17.31
N TYR A 33 14.93 10.11 18.58
CA TYR A 33 14.55 11.46 19.03
C TYR A 33 15.71 12.46 18.86
N TYR A 34 16.94 12.05 19.17
CA TYR A 34 18.12 12.88 18.98
C TYR A 34 18.35 13.23 17.51
N ASP A 35 18.25 12.26 16.62
CA ASP A 35 18.38 12.48 15.20
C ASP A 35 17.27 13.40 14.69
N TRP A 36 16.04 13.19 15.15
CA TRP A 36 14.92 14.07 14.82
C TRP A 36 15.12 15.51 15.26
N VAL A 37 15.61 15.74 16.49
CA VAL A 37 15.85 17.09 17.03
C VAL A 37 17.04 17.77 16.36
N ASN A 38 18.11 17.03 16.04
CA ASN A 38 19.29 17.61 15.41
C ASN A 38 19.11 17.82 13.90
N ASP A 39 18.23 17.06 13.26
CA ASP A 39 17.88 17.19 11.84
C ASP A 39 16.74 18.22 11.62
N THR A 40 16.42 19.03 12.63
CA THR A 40 15.34 20.02 12.52
C THR A 40 15.53 20.99 11.36
N ASN A 41 16.75 21.32 10.99
CA ASN A 41 17.01 22.15 9.80
C ASN A 41 16.62 21.41 8.50
N VAL A 42 16.89 20.12 8.40
CA VAL A 42 16.51 19.29 7.24
C VAL A 42 15.02 18.99 7.25
N THR A 43 14.43 18.73 8.41
CA THR A 43 12.99 18.47 8.54
C THR A 43 12.16 19.74 8.29
N ASP A 44 12.59 20.90 8.77
CA ASP A 44 11.93 22.18 8.49
C ASP A 44 11.94 22.53 7.01
N ASP A 45 13.07 22.33 6.33
CA ASP A 45 13.16 22.52 4.90
C ASP A 45 12.32 21.49 4.12
N LYS A 46 12.26 20.25 4.59
CA LYS A 46 11.43 19.19 4.02
C LYS A 46 9.94 19.53 4.17
N ALA A 47 9.51 19.93 5.37
CA ALA A 47 8.13 20.32 5.64
C ALA A 47 7.70 21.53 4.78
N LYS A 48 8.52 22.57 4.74
CA LYS A 48 8.31 23.77 3.89
C LYS A 48 8.28 23.42 2.40
N ARG A 49 9.13 22.48 1.97
CA ARG A 49 9.13 22.00 0.58
C ARG A 49 7.83 21.28 0.25
N TYR A 50 7.35 20.40 1.16
CA TYR A 50 6.08 19.68 0.96
C TYR A 50 4.89 20.62 0.96
N GLU A 51 4.87 21.61 1.85
CA GLU A 51 3.85 22.65 1.86
C GLU A 51 3.83 23.43 0.54
N ARG A 52 4.99 23.84 0.05
CA ARG A 52 5.08 24.49 -1.27
C ARG A 52 4.56 23.61 -2.40
N CYS A 53 4.91 22.32 -2.42
CA CYS A 53 4.41 21.40 -3.42
C CYS A 53 2.87 21.26 -3.37
N ARG A 54 2.30 21.19 -2.17
CA ARG A 54 0.84 21.15 -1.99
C ARG A 54 0.20 22.46 -2.44
N ASN A 55 0.76 23.60 -2.07
CA ASN A 55 0.26 24.90 -2.52
C ASN A 55 0.28 25.03 -4.05
N TYR A 56 1.32 24.54 -4.72
CA TYR A 56 1.33 24.48 -6.19
C TYR A 56 0.27 23.54 -6.74
N ALA A 57 0.08 22.38 -6.13
CA ALA A 57 -0.93 21.42 -6.53
C ALA A 57 -2.36 21.93 -6.33
N ASP A 58 -2.56 22.80 -5.33
CA ASP A 58 -3.86 23.42 -5.02
C ASP A 58 -4.06 24.77 -5.75
N GLY A 59 -3.06 25.26 -6.49
CA GLY A 59 -3.10 26.54 -7.17
C GLY A 59 -2.97 27.76 -6.24
N LEU A 60 -2.51 27.54 -5.00
CA LEU A 60 -2.36 28.57 -3.96
C LEU A 60 -0.92 29.12 -3.86
N GLN A 61 -0.23 29.21 -4.98
CA GLN A 61 1.17 29.71 -4.99
C GLN A 61 1.23 31.21 -4.72
N SER A 62 2.23 31.64 -3.92
CA SER A 62 2.51 33.07 -3.74
C SER A 62 3.17 33.65 -4.99
N VAL A 63 2.70 34.82 -5.39
CA VAL A 63 3.27 35.61 -6.52
C VAL A 63 4.29 36.63 -6.07
N ASP A 64 4.46 36.85 -4.76
CA ASP A 64 5.33 37.92 -4.24
C ASP A 64 6.77 37.77 -4.68
N LYS A 65 7.28 36.55 -4.69
CA LYS A 65 8.62 36.21 -5.19
C LYS A 65 8.85 36.71 -6.64
N TYR A 66 7.83 36.68 -7.48
CA TYR A 66 7.93 37.12 -8.87
C TYR A 66 7.80 38.61 -8.95
N LYS A 67 7.02 39.26 -8.08
CA LYS A 67 6.96 40.74 -8.00
C LYS A 67 8.31 41.29 -7.60
N ASP A 68 9.01 40.71 -6.65
CA ASP A 68 10.34 41.10 -6.19
C ASP A 68 11.41 41.00 -7.29
N ILE A 69 11.26 40.05 -8.22
CA ILE A 69 12.20 39.87 -9.35
C ILE A 69 11.93 40.87 -10.45
N VAL A 70 10.67 41.21 -10.71
CA VAL A 70 10.27 42.09 -11.84
C VAL A 70 10.26 43.54 -11.45
N GLY A 71 9.91 43.86 -10.21
CA GLY A 71 9.85 45.24 -9.71
C GLY A 71 11.12 45.66 -9.01
N ALA A 72 11.53 46.88 -9.17
CA ALA A 72 12.57 47.49 -8.35
C ALA A 72 12.02 47.62 -6.93
N GLU A 73 12.66 46.95 -5.95
CA GLU A 73 12.24 46.93 -4.54
C GLU A 73 10.81 46.38 -4.31
N GLY A 74 10.32 45.51 -5.24
CA GLY A 74 8.97 44.93 -5.18
C GLY A 74 7.83 45.84 -5.65
N ASP A 75 8.12 47.07 -6.06
CA ASP A 75 7.11 47.94 -6.66
C ASP A 75 6.85 47.57 -8.11
N THR A 76 5.67 47.06 -8.38
CA THR A 76 5.19 46.67 -9.70
C THR A 76 4.03 47.53 -10.18
N SER A 77 3.74 48.66 -9.50
CA SER A 77 2.60 49.53 -9.78
C SER A 77 2.64 50.14 -11.17
N TYR A 78 3.87 50.34 -11.74
CA TYR A 78 4.09 50.84 -13.07
C TYR A 78 3.86 49.81 -14.18
N LEU A 79 3.74 48.53 -13.83
CA LEU A 79 3.48 47.46 -14.77
C LEU A 79 2.01 47.11 -14.71
N SER A 80 1.27 47.26 -15.79
CA SER A 80 -0.11 46.83 -15.91
C SER A 80 -0.20 45.31 -16.05
N LEU A 81 0.38 44.55 -15.09
CA LEU A 81 0.38 43.11 -15.08
C LEU A 81 -0.73 42.58 -14.17
N ASN A 82 -1.46 41.60 -14.66
CA ASN A 82 -2.35 40.82 -13.80
C ASN A 82 -1.56 39.75 -13.04
N TRP A 83 -1.51 39.88 -11.72
CA TRP A 83 -0.81 38.95 -10.80
C TRP A 83 -1.71 37.80 -10.34
N GLU A 84 -2.85 37.57 -10.96
CA GLU A 84 -3.72 36.48 -10.66
C GLU A 84 -3.10 35.14 -11.09
N VAL A 85 -3.09 34.18 -10.19
CA VAL A 85 -2.55 32.84 -10.45
C VAL A 85 -3.50 32.08 -11.37
N VAL A 86 -2.99 31.58 -12.49
CA VAL A 86 -3.76 30.67 -13.35
C VAL A 86 -3.54 29.23 -12.86
N PRO A 87 -4.54 28.58 -12.25
CA PRO A 87 -4.41 27.24 -11.64
C PRO A 87 -4.43 26.14 -12.72
N ILE A 88 -3.31 25.89 -13.37
CA ILE A 88 -3.18 24.85 -14.40
C ILE A 88 -2.89 23.49 -13.75
N ILE A 89 -2.00 23.46 -12.76
CA ILE A 89 -1.52 22.22 -12.10
C ILE A 89 -2.65 21.44 -11.44
N PRO A 90 -3.61 22.06 -10.70
CA PRO A 90 -4.71 21.33 -10.07
C PRO A 90 -5.48 20.44 -11.03
N LYS A 91 -5.76 20.91 -12.24
CA LYS A 91 -6.48 20.15 -13.25
C LYS A 91 -5.75 18.87 -13.66
N PHE A 92 -4.42 18.94 -13.81
CA PHE A 92 -3.60 17.76 -14.13
C PHE A 92 -3.56 16.78 -12.96
N VAL A 93 -3.45 17.29 -11.73
CA VAL A 93 -3.48 16.46 -10.52
C VAL A 93 -4.81 15.71 -10.43
N ASP A 94 -5.93 16.38 -10.66
CA ASP A 94 -7.27 15.78 -10.60
C ASP A 94 -7.46 14.71 -11.68
N VAL A 95 -6.98 14.94 -12.91
CA VAL A 95 -7.03 13.95 -14.00
C VAL A 95 -6.21 12.71 -13.65
N LEU A 96 -4.97 12.89 -13.15
CA LEU A 96 -4.12 11.78 -12.74
C LEU A 96 -4.71 11.02 -11.56
N MET A 97 -5.26 11.74 -10.57
CA MET A 97 -5.96 11.11 -9.44
C MET A 97 -7.15 10.28 -9.91
N GLY A 98 -7.99 10.83 -10.81
CA GLY A 98 -9.13 10.09 -11.35
C GLY A 98 -8.71 8.82 -12.07
N GLY A 99 -7.64 8.86 -12.85
CA GLY A 99 -7.09 7.69 -13.54
C GLY A 99 -6.58 6.59 -12.58
N LEU A 100 -5.92 6.99 -11.48
CA LEU A 100 -5.37 6.04 -10.51
C LEU A 100 -6.43 5.49 -9.53
N ILE A 101 -7.39 6.33 -9.12
CA ILE A 101 -8.46 5.90 -8.21
C ILE A 101 -9.39 4.91 -8.88
N ASN A 102 -9.69 5.10 -10.17
CA ASN A 102 -10.60 4.23 -10.92
C ASN A 102 -9.99 2.85 -11.28
N GLN A 103 -8.71 2.62 -11.00
CA GLN A 103 -8.14 1.29 -11.18
C GLN A 103 -8.68 0.35 -10.09
N GLU A 104 -9.40 -0.67 -10.54
CA GLU A 104 -9.86 -1.73 -9.66
C GLU A 104 -8.68 -2.57 -9.16
N HIS A 105 -8.69 -2.84 -7.87
CA HIS A 105 -7.76 -3.81 -7.29
C HIS A 105 -8.56 -4.98 -6.75
N LYS A 106 -8.11 -6.16 -7.08
CA LYS A 106 -8.63 -7.40 -6.50
C LYS A 106 -7.51 -8.04 -5.69
N VAL A 107 -7.78 -8.26 -4.42
CA VAL A 107 -6.89 -9.02 -3.56
C VAL A 107 -7.05 -10.48 -3.92
N LYS A 108 -5.95 -11.18 -4.18
CA LYS A 108 -5.92 -12.63 -4.38
C LYS A 108 -5.02 -13.23 -3.32
N CYS A 109 -5.56 -14.17 -2.57
CA CYS A 109 -4.82 -14.94 -1.58
C CYS A 109 -4.57 -16.35 -2.10
N SER A 110 -3.39 -16.88 -1.84
CA SER A 110 -3.05 -18.30 -2.09
C SER A 110 -2.44 -18.89 -0.83
N ALA A 111 -2.93 -20.05 -0.44
CA ALA A 111 -2.39 -20.78 0.68
C ALA A 111 -1.09 -21.48 0.27
N ILE A 112 -0.04 -21.31 1.06
CA ILE A 112 1.30 -21.87 0.83
C ILE A 112 1.71 -22.86 1.92
N ASP A 113 0.87 -23.09 2.92
CA ASP A 113 1.13 -24.07 3.97
C ASP A 113 1.04 -25.50 3.43
N PRO A 114 1.83 -26.45 3.96
CA PRO A 114 1.89 -27.83 3.47
C PRO A 114 0.53 -28.52 3.44
N VAL A 115 -0.32 -28.31 4.47
CA VAL A 115 -1.63 -28.92 4.57
C VAL A 115 -2.58 -28.47 3.46
N SER A 116 -2.57 -27.17 3.14
CA SER A 116 -3.37 -26.62 2.06
C SER A 116 -2.85 -27.06 0.69
N LEU A 117 -1.54 -27.20 0.53
CA LEU A 117 -0.94 -27.72 -0.71
C LEU A 117 -1.32 -29.17 -0.94
N ASP A 118 -1.26 -30.03 0.11
CA ASP A 118 -1.67 -31.43 0.03
C ASP A 118 -3.16 -31.54 -0.33
N LYS A 119 -4.00 -30.73 0.31
CA LYS A 119 -5.42 -30.68 -0.01
C LYS A 119 -5.68 -30.26 -1.45
N ARG A 120 -4.96 -29.23 -1.94
CA ARG A 120 -5.04 -28.80 -3.35
C ARG A 120 -4.68 -29.93 -4.32
N MET A 121 -3.68 -30.73 -3.95
CA MET A 121 -3.27 -31.88 -4.75
C MET A 121 -4.33 -32.99 -4.73
N GLN A 122 -4.93 -33.27 -3.59
CA GLN A 122 -6.04 -34.23 -3.46
C GLN A 122 -7.25 -33.77 -4.28
N ASP A 123 -7.67 -32.51 -4.17
CA ASP A 123 -8.80 -31.98 -4.93
C ASP A 123 -8.53 -32.05 -6.45
N LYS A 124 -7.28 -31.79 -6.87
CA LYS A 124 -6.87 -31.97 -8.30
C LYS A 124 -7.04 -33.42 -8.76
N LEU A 125 -6.62 -34.39 -7.92
CA LEU A 125 -6.76 -35.82 -8.23
C LEU A 125 -8.24 -36.23 -8.29
N ASP A 126 -9.07 -35.72 -7.38
CA ASP A 126 -10.51 -36.01 -7.35
C ASP A 126 -11.19 -35.46 -8.61
N ILE A 127 -10.82 -34.28 -9.08
CA ILE A 127 -11.33 -33.72 -10.33
C ILE A 127 -10.88 -34.61 -11.50
N GLN A 128 -9.62 -35.05 -11.55
CA GLN A 128 -9.12 -35.96 -12.60
C GLN A 128 -9.88 -37.30 -12.62
N MET A 129 -10.15 -37.87 -11.47
CA MET A 129 -10.96 -39.08 -11.36
C MET A 129 -12.38 -38.87 -11.86
N ASN A 130 -13.00 -37.75 -11.52
CA ASN A 130 -14.33 -37.39 -11.99
C ASN A 130 -14.36 -37.16 -13.50
N MET A 131 -13.30 -36.58 -14.08
CA MET A 131 -13.13 -36.43 -15.52
C MET A 131 -13.04 -37.81 -16.22
N ALA A 132 -12.23 -38.72 -15.67
CA ALA A 132 -12.09 -40.08 -16.22
C ALA A 132 -13.40 -40.89 -16.14
N MET A 133 -14.18 -40.69 -15.07
CA MET A 133 -15.47 -41.36 -14.89
C MET A 133 -16.62 -40.68 -15.61
N ARG A 134 -16.42 -39.58 -16.30
CA ARG A 134 -17.46 -38.76 -16.93
C ARG A 134 -18.32 -39.57 -17.93
N GLU A 135 -17.69 -40.37 -18.76
CA GLU A 135 -18.41 -41.21 -19.73
C GLU A 135 -19.20 -42.33 -19.05
N TYR A 136 -18.62 -42.93 -18.03
CA TYR A 136 -19.29 -43.96 -17.24
C TYR A 136 -20.50 -43.39 -16.50
N ASN A 137 -20.37 -42.27 -15.83
CA ASN A 137 -21.44 -41.58 -15.14
C ASN A 137 -22.57 -41.14 -16.08
N LYS A 138 -22.25 -40.70 -17.32
CA LYS A 138 -23.27 -40.40 -18.33
C LYS A 138 -24.06 -41.66 -18.74
N LYS A 139 -23.40 -42.78 -18.94
CA LYS A 139 -24.07 -44.06 -19.28
C LYS A 139 -24.97 -44.53 -18.12
N MET A 140 -24.49 -44.43 -16.91
CA MET A 140 -25.26 -44.79 -15.72
C MET A 140 -26.48 -43.89 -15.47
N ALA A 141 -26.34 -42.57 -15.70
CA ALA A 141 -27.45 -41.63 -15.64
C ALA A 141 -28.54 -41.90 -16.66
N MET A 142 -28.18 -42.37 -17.88
CA MET A 142 -29.12 -42.77 -18.90
C MET A 142 -29.90 -44.03 -18.51
N ILE A 143 -29.23 -44.99 -17.86
CA ILE A 143 -29.86 -46.29 -17.41
C ILE A 143 -30.75 -46.08 -16.19
N THR A 144 -30.27 -45.38 -15.21
CA THR A 144 -30.95 -45.18 -13.91
C THR A 144 -31.94 -44.03 -13.87
N LYS A 145 -31.92 -43.14 -14.86
CA LYS A 145 -32.69 -41.88 -14.92
C LYS A 145 -32.48 -40.97 -13.70
N LEU A 146 -31.42 -41.17 -12.93
CA LEU A 146 -31.03 -40.36 -11.78
C LEU A 146 -29.83 -39.47 -12.19
N PRO A 147 -29.84 -38.18 -11.84
CA PRO A 147 -28.67 -37.34 -12.07
C PRO A 147 -27.55 -37.77 -11.11
N PHE A 148 -26.55 -38.49 -11.60
CA PHE A 148 -25.41 -38.95 -10.81
C PHE A 148 -24.45 -37.81 -10.43
N ASP A 149 -24.49 -36.68 -11.19
CA ASP A 149 -23.66 -35.53 -10.84
C ASP A 149 -24.27 -34.27 -11.46
N LYS A 150 -24.58 -33.29 -10.61
CA LYS A 150 -25.15 -32.00 -11.03
C LYS A 150 -24.10 -31.05 -11.64
N ASN A 151 -22.81 -31.35 -11.50
CA ASN A 151 -21.72 -30.45 -11.87
C ASN A 151 -20.90 -30.91 -13.08
N GLN A 152 -21.35 -31.92 -13.82
CA GLN A 152 -20.60 -32.46 -14.97
C GLN A 152 -20.32 -31.46 -16.10
N GLU A 153 -21.16 -30.44 -16.25
CA GLU A 153 -20.98 -29.43 -17.30
C GLU A 153 -19.87 -28.42 -16.97
N GLN A 154 -19.50 -28.30 -15.69
CA GLN A 154 -18.48 -27.35 -15.21
C GLN A 154 -17.08 -27.99 -15.03
N LEU A 155 -16.96 -29.30 -15.25
CA LEU A 155 -15.69 -30.00 -15.14
C LEU A 155 -14.83 -29.75 -16.38
N PRO A 156 -13.52 -29.55 -16.22
CA PRO A 156 -12.57 -29.45 -17.31
C PRO A 156 -12.66 -30.66 -18.25
N ARG A 157 -12.35 -30.46 -19.54
CA ARG A 157 -12.43 -31.51 -20.54
C ARG A 157 -11.13 -32.30 -20.67
N ASP A 158 -10.01 -31.54 -20.61
CA ASP A 158 -8.67 -32.07 -20.80
C ASP A 158 -7.76 -31.70 -19.61
N ASN A 159 -6.61 -32.35 -19.52
CA ASN A 159 -5.63 -32.06 -18.48
C ASN A 159 -5.09 -30.62 -18.54
N ASP A 160 -4.96 -30.04 -19.74
CA ASP A 160 -4.51 -28.67 -19.93
C ASP A 160 -5.58 -27.69 -19.42
N GLU A 161 -6.84 -27.97 -19.68
CA GLU A 161 -7.97 -27.19 -19.14
C GLU A 161 -8.08 -27.34 -17.62
N LEU A 162 -7.74 -28.51 -17.07
CA LEU A 162 -7.67 -28.72 -15.63
C LEU A 162 -6.55 -27.87 -14.98
N GLU A 163 -5.39 -27.80 -15.58
CA GLU A 163 -4.31 -26.97 -15.06
C GLU A 163 -4.70 -25.49 -15.06
N LEU A 164 -5.33 -25.05 -16.14
CA LEU A 164 -5.85 -23.69 -16.27
C LEU A 164 -6.94 -23.42 -15.22
N TYR A 165 -7.85 -24.35 -15.01
CA TYR A 165 -8.88 -24.27 -13.96
C TYR A 165 -8.28 -24.16 -12.56
N MET A 166 -7.26 -24.98 -12.25
CA MET A 166 -6.58 -24.97 -10.96
C MET A 166 -5.79 -23.67 -10.69
N GLN A 167 -5.38 -22.98 -11.76
CA GLN A 167 -4.68 -21.69 -11.63
C GLN A 167 -5.62 -20.50 -11.53
N LEU A 168 -6.72 -20.52 -12.28
CA LEU A 168 -7.59 -19.36 -12.44
C LEU A 168 -8.85 -19.40 -11.56
N ASN A 169 -9.49 -20.58 -11.46
CA ASN A 169 -10.82 -20.71 -10.89
C ASN A 169 -10.85 -21.44 -9.55
N TYR A 170 -9.90 -22.38 -9.35
CA TYR A 170 -9.87 -23.15 -8.10
C TYR A 170 -9.42 -22.28 -6.94
N LYS A 171 -10.23 -22.27 -5.88
CA LYS A 171 -9.91 -21.61 -4.61
C LYS A 171 -10.35 -22.48 -3.45
N GLN A 172 -9.50 -22.56 -2.43
CA GLN A 172 -9.84 -23.21 -1.18
C GLN A 172 -10.69 -22.28 -0.29
N ALA A 173 -11.47 -22.88 0.60
CA ALA A 173 -12.28 -22.12 1.54
C ALA A 173 -11.45 -21.16 2.41
N VAL A 174 -10.22 -21.56 2.77
CA VAL A 174 -9.28 -20.73 3.53
C VAL A 174 -8.85 -19.50 2.73
N GLU A 175 -8.54 -19.64 1.44
CA GLU A 175 -8.16 -18.55 0.55
C GLU A 175 -9.31 -17.55 0.38
N ILE A 176 -10.54 -18.06 0.20
CA ILE A 176 -11.75 -17.23 0.10
C ILE A 176 -12.00 -16.49 1.41
N ALA A 177 -11.87 -17.17 2.55
CA ALA A 177 -12.06 -16.55 3.87
C ALA A 177 -11.01 -15.44 4.12
N MET A 178 -9.75 -15.66 3.71
CA MET A 178 -8.70 -14.64 3.83
C MET A 178 -8.97 -13.44 2.93
N GLU A 179 -9.39 -13.65 1.68
CA GLU A 179 -9.76 -12.56 0.77
C GLU A 179 -10.89 -11.71 1.36
N GLN A 180 -11.96 -12.37 1.82
CA GLN A 180 -13.09 -11.68 2.46
C GLN A 180 -12.69 -10.97 3.75
N GLY A 181 -11.81 -11.58 4.56
CA GLY A 181 -11.27 -10.97 5.78
C GLY A 181 -10.47 -9.69 5.49
N ILE A 182 -9.65 -9.69 4.44
CA ILE A 182 -8.91 -8.51 4.01
C ILE A 182 -9.87 -7.45 3.47
N GLU A 183 -10.82 -7.81 2.62
CA GLU A 183 -11.82 -6.87 2.08
C GLU A 183 -12.63 -6.21 3.21
N LEU A 184 -13.07 -7.01 4.20
CA LEU A 184 -13.76 -6.49 5.38
C LEU A 184 -12.87 -5.53 6.18
N SER A 185 -11.59 -5.87 6.38
CA SER A 185 -10.64 -5.02 7.09
C SER A 185 -10.40 -3.70 6.36
N LEU A 186 -10.31 -3.73 5.03
CA LEU A 186 -10.21 -2.52 4.21
C LEU A 186 -11.46 -1.65 4.33
N TYR A 187 -12.65 -2.27 4.27
CA TYR A 187 -13.93 -1.58 4.40
C TYR A 187 -14.09 -0.91 5.78
N LEU A 188 -13.79 -1.63 6.87
CA LEU A 188 -13.89 -1.10 8.24
C LEU A 188 -12.91 0.06 8.53
N ASN A 189 -11.85 0.19 7.76
CA ASN A 189 -10.85 1.24 7.89
C ASN A 189 -11.03 2.39 6.88
N ASP A 190 -12.14 2.45 6.16
CA ASP A 190 -12.38 3.46 5.13
C ASP A 190 -11.19 3.60 4.16
N TRP A 191 -10.67 2.44 3.72
CA TRP A 191 -9.46 2.38 2.90
C TRP A 191 -9.52 3.27 1.66
N ASP A 192 -10.68 3.44 1.07
CA ASP A 192 -10.86 4.29 -0.11
C ASP A 192 -10.48 5.75 0.16
N GLU A 193 -10.82 6.27 1.34
CA GLU A 193 -10.44 7.63 1.75
C GLU A 193 -8.93 7.72 2.06
N VAL A 194 -8.38 6.72 2.75
CA VAL A 194 -6.93 6.63 3.01
C VAL A 194 -6.18 6.57 1.68
N ARG A 195 -6.62 5.72 0.75
CA ARG A 195 -6.04 5.56 -0.58
C ARG A 195 -6.04 6.84 -1.39
N LYS A 196 -7.15 7.57 -1.42
CA LYS A 196 -7.24 8.87 -2.11
C LYS A 196 -6.20 9.86 -1.60
N ARG A 197 -6.03 9.97 -0.29
CA ARG A 197 -5.02 10.85 0.33
C ARG A 197 -3.60 10.41 -0.02
N VAL A 198 -3.32 9.12 0.05
CA VAL A 198 -2.01 8.55 -0.31
C VAL A 198 -1.68 8.80 -1.78
N ILE A 199 -2.63 8.56 -2.69
CA ILE A 199 -2.45 8.80 -4.12
C ILE A 199 -2.18 10.29 -4.38
N ARG A 200 -2.92 11.19 -3.73
CA ARG A 200 -2.68 12.63 -3.86
C ARG A 200 -1.27 13.01 -3.42
N ASP A 201 -0.81 12.50 -2.28
CA ASP A 201 0.54 12.76 -1.80
C ASP A 201 1.61 12.12 -2.70
N LEU A 202 1.37 10.95 -3.26
CA LEU A 202 2.26 10.34 -4.25
C LEU A 202 2.42 11.21 -5.50
N ILE A 203 1.34 11.79 -6.00
CA ILE A 203 1.38 12.66 -7.18
C ILE A 203 2.06 14.00 -6.85
N THR A 204 1.77 14.58 -5.67
CA THR A 204 2.23 15.93 -5.32
C THR A 204 3.60 15.97 -4.65
N LEU A 205 3.89 14.99 -3.80
CA LEU A 205 5.10 14.93 -2.98
C LEU A 205 6.07 13.82 -3.38
N ASN A 206 5.62 12.90 -4.25
CA ASN A 206 6.33 11.67 -4.61
C ASN A 206 6.56 10.71 -3.42
N ILE A 207 5.81 10.87 -2.34
CA ILE A 207 5.84 10.02 -1.15
C ILE A 207 4.40 9.85 -0.64
N GLY A 208 4.04 8.60 -0.33
CA GLY A 208 2.81 8.26 0.37
C GLY A 208 3.12 7.32 1.52
N ALA A 209 2.45 7.48 2.65
CA ALA A 209 2.67 6.65 3.82
C ALA A 209 1.36 6.25 4.48
N THR A 210 1.32 4.99 4.90
CA THR A 210 0.23 4.42 5.70
C THR A 210 0.82 3.71 6.91
N LYS A 211 0.08 3.70 8.00
CA LYS A 211 0.42 2.94 9.20
C LYS A 211 -0.64 1.88 9.43
N THR A 212 -0.20 0.63 9.48
CA THR A 212 -1.03 -0.49 9.91
C THR A 212 -0.73 -0.84 11.36
N GLY A 213 -1.75 -1.16 12.12
CA GLY A 213 -1.63 -1.59 13.51
C GLY A 213 -2.66 -2.65 13.84
N VAL A 214 -2.50 -3.30 14.98
CA VAL A 214 -3.47 -4.26 15.52
C VAL A 214 -3.95 -3.71 16.85
N ASP A 215 -5.22 -3.38 16.91
CA ASP A 215 -5.91 -2.95 18.12
C ASP A 215 -6.80 -4.10 18.65
N PRO A 216 -7.31 -4.05 19.90
CA PRO A 216 -8.24 -5.07 20.42
C PRO A 216 -9.48 -5.27 19.54
N ASN A 217 -9.85 -4.27 18.74
CA ASN A 217 -11.01 -4.31 17.85
C ASN A 217 -10.67 -4.83 16.43
N GLY A 218 -9.40 -5.14 16.15
CA GLY A 218 -8.95 -5.65 14.86
C GLY A 218 -7.80 -4.88 14.25
N ILE A 219 -7.65 -5.01 12.93
CA ILE A 219 -6.60 -4.36 12.15
C ILE A 219 -7.02 -2.91 11.87
N THR A 220 -6.13 -1.97 12.16
CA THR A 220 -6.32 -0.54 11.86
C THR A 220 -5.36 -0.09 10.76
N MET A 221 -5.87 0.69 9.82
CA MET A 221 -5.09 1.29 8.74
C MET A 221 -5.32 2.80 8.74
N ARG A 222 -4.25 3.58 8.86
CA ARG A 222 -4.34 5.04 8.95
C ARG A 222 -3.40 5.70 7.97
N TYR A 223 -3.84 6.81 7.41
CA TYR A 223 -2.99 7.71 6.65
C TYR A 223 -1.95 8.37 7.56
N VAL A 224 -0.71 8.47 7.09
CA VAL A 224 0.36 9.21 7.75
C VAL A 224 0.77 10.38 6.84
N ASN A 225 0.79 11.58 7.41
CA ASN A 225 1.25 12.75 6.66
C ASN A 225 2.78 12.64 6.42
N PRO A 226 3.24 12.69 5.17
CA PRO A 226 4.66 12.61 4.83
C PRO A 226 5.53 13.69 5.50
N SER A 227 4.96 14.82 5.89
CA SER A 227 5.68 15.86 6.64
C SER A 227 6.09 15.40 8.04
N ASN A 228 5.34 14.48 8.63
CA ASN A 228 5.61 13.92 9.97
C ASN A 228 6.40 12.60 9.89
N LEU A 229 6.73 12.14 8.68
CA LEU A 229 7.45 10.91 8.48
C LEU A 229 8.96 11.17 8.45
N ILE A 230 9.67 10.55 9.37
CA ILE A 230 11.13 10.58 9.43
C ILE A 230 11.62 9.16 9.12
N THR A 231 12.39 9.04 8.05
CA THR A 231 12.95 7.75 7.64
C THR A 231 14.46 7.76 7.80
N SER A 232 15.05 6.60 8.08
CA SER A 232 16.50 6.46 7.97
C SER A 232 16.95 6.78 6.55
N TYR A 233 18.21 7.21 6.42
CA TYR A 233 18.77 7.52 5.10
C TYR A 233 18.63 6.33 4.15
N SER A 234 18.03 6.56 3.00
CA SER A 234 17.99 5.61 1.90
C SER A 234 18.66 6.20 0.67
N ARG A 235 19.59 5.44 0.07
CA ARG A 235 20.23 5.83 -1.18
C ARG A 235 19.30 5.71 -2.38
N HIS A 236 18.30 4.85 -2.27
CA HIS A 236 17.35 4.55 -3.35
C HIS A 236 15.97 5.13 -3.05
N PRO A 237 15.27 5.63 -4.06
CA PRO A 237 13.93 6.20 -3.89
C PRO A 237 12.84 5.16 -3.57
N ASP A 238 13.15 3.87 -3.65
CA ASP A 238 12.22 2.78 -3.41
C ASP A 238 12.07 2.40 -1.91
N PHE A 239 12.79 3.08 -1.04
CA PHE A 239 12.75 2.90 0.42
C PHE A 239 13.03 1.46 0.92
N LYS A 240 13.53 0.56 0.08
CA LYS A 240 13.79 -0.86 0.47
C LYS A 240 14.81 -1.03 1.58
N ASN A 241 15.73 -0.08 1.71
CA ASN A 241 16.86 -0.16 2.64
C ASN A 241 16.67 0.68 3.91
N ILE A 242 15.44 1.14 4.18
CA ILE A 242 15.18 1.85 5.44
C ILE A 242 15.14 0.85 6.59
N THR A 243 15.80 1.21 7.68
CA THR A 243 15.81 0.42 8.91
C THR A 243 14.73 0.86 9.89
N HIS A 244 14.29 2.11 9.81
CA HIS A 244 13.23 2.68 10.64
C HIS A 244 12.52 3.84 9.94
N ALA A 245 11.27 4.03 10.31
CA ALA A 245 10.42 5.14 9.89
C ALA A 245 9.46 5.54 11.01
#